data_023d15d0f6b2b386e01f89e90a4a2748
#
_entry.id   023d15d0f6b2b386e01f89e90a4a2748
#
_cell.length_a   1.000
_cell.length_b   1.000
_cell.length_c   1.000
_cell.angle_alpha   90.00
_cell.angle_beta   90.00
_cell.angle_gamma   90.00
#
_symmetry.space_group_name_H-M   'P 1'
#
loop_
_entity.id
_entity.type
_entity.pdbx_description
1 polymer ?
#
loop_
_entity_poly.entity_id
_entity_poly.type
_entity_poly.pdbx_seq_one_letter_code
_entity_poly.pdbx_strand_id
1 'polypeptide(L)'
;RAKSWYGTLDITQKNDFLFRYNKDLFTFLKYGNTDHPSMDFGKLGVNLNSYIEVALGLSKQVNSKLTVGGRLKYLAGIANAHMTDSELDVVTEKDGTMKIHSRQNIRITAPVNIRNEQTGLPFEPNKPIDWDDFDFNTDDIGVADFLNTKNPGFAIDLGGEYQFNDKIKLFASLTDLGFIHWGNKDFRYNFYQDARFTLS
;
A
#
# COMPACT_ATOMS: atom_id res chain seq x y z
N ARG A 1 12.61 -2.24 46.01
CA ARG A 1 12.00 -1.39 44.98
C ARG A 1 11.24 -2.31 44.01
N ALA A 2 9.93 -2.12 43.89
CA ALA A 2 9.12 -2.89 42.99
C ALA A 2 9.59 -2.62 41.56
N LYS A 3 9.92 -3.68 40.82
CA LYS A 3 10.20 -3.60 39.40
C LYS A 3 8.92 -3.13 38.73
N SER A 4 8.88 -1.88 38.23
CA SER A 4 7.68 -1.31 37.66
C SER A 4 7.42 -1.90 36.28
N TRP A 5 6.25 -2.45 36.10
CA TRP A 5 5.68 -2.78 34.83
C TRP A 5 4.90 -1.58 34.31
N TYR A 6 4.94 -1.39 33.01
CA TYR A 6 4.15 -0.39 32.32
C TYR A 6 3.42 -1.04 31.16
N GLY A 7 2.11 -0.86 31.11
CA GLY A 7 1.26 -1.38 30.03
C GLY A 7 0.65 -0.27 29.21
N THR A 8 0.45 -0.49 27.91
CA THR A 8 -0.22 0.41 26.98
C THR A 8 -1.29 -0.31 26.19
N LEU A 9 -2.34 0.40 25.84
CA LEU A 9 -3.33 0.03 24.84
C LEU A 9 -3.44 1.20 23.87
N ASP A 10 -3.21 0.92 22.60
CA ASP A 10 -3.25 1.93 21.54
C ASP A 10 -4.21 1.45 20.45
N ILE A 11 -5.03 2.35 19.91
CA ILE A 11 -5.83 2.12 18.70
C ILE A 11 -5.47 3.22 17.72
N THR A 12 -4.99 2.84 16.55
CA THR A 12 -4.46 3.77 15.56
C THR A 12 -4.91 3.37 14.17
N GLN A 13 -5.37 4.33 13.37
CA GLN A 13 -5.51 4.13 11.93
C GLN A 13 -4.20 4.50 11.25
N LYS A 14 -3.70 3.60 10.42
CA LYS A 14 -2.49 3.80 9.61
C LYS A 14 -2.83 3.82 8.13
N ASN A 15 -2.21 4.74 7.42
CA ASN A 15 -2.32 4.86 5.96
C ASN A 15 -0.90 4.96 5.41
N ASP A 16 -0.51 3.95 4.64
CA ASP A 16 0.80 3.89 4.00
C ASP A 16 0.62 4.10 2.51
N PHE A 17 1.38 5.02 1.96
CA PHE A 17 1.42 5.28 0.53
C PHE A 17 2.85 5.20 0.03
N LEU A 18 3.09 4.32 -0.95
CA LEU A 18 4.37 4.19 -1.62
C LEU A 18 4.17 4.37 -3.13
N PHE A 19 4.87 5.33 -3.70
CA PHE A 19 4.99 5.51 -5.13
C PHE A 19 6.40 5.14 -5.58
N ARG A 20 6.50 4.20 -6.50
CA ARG A 20 7.75 3.80 -7.13
C ARG A 20 7.82 4.36 -8.54
N TYR A 21 8.98 4.84 -8.90
CA TYR A 21 9.26 5.38 -10.23
C TYR A 21 10.70 5.06 -10.63
N ASN A 22 10.97 5.11 -11.93
CA ASN A 22 12.30 4.97 -12.46
C ASN A 22 12.86 6.33 -12.94
N LYS A 23 14.13 6.32 -13.33
CA LYS A 23 14.85 7.51 -13.79
C LYS A 23 14.22 8.10 -15.07
N ASP A 24 13.68 7.26 -15.95
CA ASP A 24 13.20 7.68 -17.26
C ASP A 24 11.96 8.59 -17.16
N LEU A 25 11.18 8.45 -16.09
CA LEU A 25 10.09 9.39 -15.81
C LEU A 25 10.60 10.84 -15.68
N PHE A 26 11.68 11.06 -14.93
CA PHE A 26 12.25 12.39 -14.78
C PHE A 26 12.98 12.87 -16.03
N THR A 27 13.63 11.96 -16.77
CA THR A 27 14.25 12.26 -18.04
C THR A 27 13.19 12.76 -19.01
N PHE A 28 12.06 12.08 -19.09
CA PHE A 28 10.93 12.48 -19.94
C PHE A 28 10.33 13.82 -19.52
N LEU A 29 10.07 14.03 -18.24
CA LEU A 29 9.51 15.29 -17.73
C LEU A 29 10.43 16.50 -17.98
N LYS A 30 11.74 16.28 -17.99
CA LYS A 30 12.72 17.36 -18.14
C LYS A 30 13.13 17.62 -19.59
N TYR A 31 13.29 16.58 -20.39
CA TYR A 31 13.89 16.66 -21.72
C TYR A 31 12.94 16.22 -22.84
N GLY A 32 11.79 15.63 -22.51
CA GLY A 32 10.94 14.99 -23.51
C GLY A 32 11.57 13.69 -24.04
N ASN A 33 11.11 13.28 -25.20
CA ASN A 33 11.53 12.04 -25.88
C ASN A 33 12.45 12.26 -27.08
N THR A 34 12.77 13.50 -27.43
CA THR A 34 13.51 13.85 -28.66
C THR A 34 14.91 13.25 -28.69
N ASP A 35 15.65 13.35 -27.59
CA ASP A 35 17.00 12.84 -27.46
C ASP A 35 17.07 11.42 -26.86
N HIS A 36 15.93 10.90 -26.47
CA HIS A 36 15.78 9.59 -25.83
C HIS A 36 14.65 8.80 -26.49
N PRO A 37 14.91 8.18 -27.67
CA PRO A 37 13.88 7.54 -28.48
C PRO A 37 13.26 6.30 -27.83
N SER A 38 13.90 5.72 -26.84
CA SER A 38 13.36 4.58 -26.08
C SER A 38 13.39 4.89 -24.60
N MET A 39 12.23 4.82 -23.95
CA MET A 39 12.06 5.05 -22.53
C MET A 39 11.28 3.90 -21.91
N ASP A 40 11.81 3.38 -20.82
CA ASP A 40 11.20 2.34 -19.99
C ASP A 40 10.60 2.98 -18.73
N PHE A 41 9.30 3.05 -18.65
CA PHE A 41 8.57 3.43 -17.43
C PHE A 41 8.09 2.18 -16.66
N GLY A 42 8.61 1.01 -17.00
CA GLY A 42 8.31 -0.27 -16.38
C GLY A 42 8.63 -0.25 -14.93
N LYS A 43 8.29 -0.23 -13.94
CA LYS A 43 8.55 -0.10 -12.48
C LYS A 43 7.82 1.06 -11.84
N LEU A 44 6.99 1.76 -12.62
CA LEU A 44 5.98 2.60 -12.01
C LEU A 44 5.10 1.73 -11.14
N GLY A 45 4.86 2.16 -9.90
CA GLY A 45 4.05 1.36 -9.00
C GLY A 45 3.47 2.19 -7.88
N VAL A 46 2.25 1.86 -7.56
CA VAL A 46 1.54 2.42 -6.41
C VAL A 46 1.27 1.29 -5.43
N ASN A 47 1.53 1.54 -4.17
CA ASN A 47 1.11 0.69 -3.08
C ASN A 47 0.46 1.56 -2.01
N LEU A 48 -0.78 1.30 -1.72
CA LEU A 48 -1.57 1.97 -0.70
C LEU A 48 -2.10 0.91 0.26
N ASN A 49 -1.90 1.14 1.56
CA ASN A 49 -2.51 0.33 2.60
C ASN A 49 -3.20 1.25 3.60
N SER A 50 -4.41 0.89 3.98
CA SER A 50 -5.15 1.51 5.07
C SER A 50 -5.61 0.42 6.02
N TYR A 51 -5.31 0.55 7.31
CA TYR A 51 -5.66 -0.44 8.32
C TYR A 51 -5.80 0.20 9.71
N ILE A 52 -6.56 -0.47 10.56
CA ILE A 52 -6.62 -0.15 11.99
C ILE A 52 -5.68 -1.10 12.73
N GLU A 53 -4.87 -0.53 13.59
CA GLU A 53 -3.98 -1.23 14.51
C GLU A 53 -4.53 -1.14 15.92
N VAL A 54 -4.69 -2.28 16.58
CA VAL A 54 -4.93 -2.38 18.02
C VAL A 54 -3.71 -3.00 18.66
N ALA A 55 -2.99 -2.24 19.46
CA ALA A 55 -1.72 -2.64 20.05
C ALA A 55 -1.80 -2.75 21.57
N LEU A 56 -1.37 -3.88 22.11
CA LEU A 56 -1.15 -4.11 23.53
C LEU A 56 0.35 -4.13 23.81
N GLY A 57 0.82 -3.17 24.60
CA GLY A 57 2.22 -3.02 24.95
C GLY A 57 2.50 -3.37 26.40
N LEU A 58 3.65 -3.96 26.64
CA LEU A 58 4.16 -4.22 27.97
C LEU A 58 5.66 -3.92 28.02
N SER A 59 6.07 -3.15 29.03
CA SER A 59 7.48 -2.88 29.27
C SER A 59 7.84 -3.09 30.74
N LYS A 60 9.11 -3.38 30.97
CA LYS A 60 9.65 -3.66 32.28
C LYS A 60 11.04 -3.11 32.44
N GLN A 61 11.26 -2.43 33.54
CA GLN A 61 12.61 -2.12 34.00
C GLN A 61 13.21 -3.37 34.63
N VAL A 62 14.16 -4.00 33.93
CA VAL A 62 14.84 -5.24 34.36
C VAL A 62 15.79 -4.94 35.51
N ASN A 63 16.54 -3.83 35.42
CA ASN A 63 17.42 -3.33 36.44
C ASN A 63 17.54 -1.79 36.34
N SER A 64 18.44 -1.17 37.12
CA SER A 64 18.62 0.30 37.11
C SER A 64 19.09 0.86 35.77
N LYS A 65 19.61 0.02 34.87
CA LYS A 65 20.18 0.44 33.58
C LYS A 65 19.41 -0.07 32.37
N LEU A 66 18.62 -1.13 32.51
CA LEU A 66 17.98 -1.80 31.37
C LEU A 66 16.47 -1.81 31.52
N THR A 67 15.80 -1.27 30.51
CA THR A 67 14.36 -1.41 30.29
C THR A 67 14.14 -2.14 28.96
N VAL A 68 13.24 -3.11 28.95
CA VAL A 68 12.82 -3.83 27.76
C VAL A 68 11.31 -3.80 27.62
N GLY A 69 10.83 -3.86 26.40
CA GLY A 69 9.39 -3.87 26.14
C GLY A 69 9.06 -4.49 24.79
N GLY A 70 7.79 -4.79 24.62
CA GLY A 70 7.26 -5.25 23.36
C GLY A 70 5.79 -4.89 23.22
N ARG A 71 5.27 -4.98 22.00
CA ARG A 71 3.85 -4.82 21.67
C ARG A 71 3.39 -5.99 20.83
N LEU A 72 2.20 -6.45 21.10
CA LEU A 72 1.45 -7.34 20.22
C LEU A 72 0.38 -6.50 19.53
N LYS A 73 0.27 -6.65 18.23
CA LYS A 73 -0.60 -5.85 17.40
C LYS A 73 -1.55 -6.74 16.62
N TYR A 74 -2.81 -6.41 16.67
CA TYR A 74 -3.82 -6.90 15.75
C TYR A 74 -4.06 -5.84 14.68
N LEU A 75 -4.05 -6.26 13.41
CA LEU A 75 -4.21 -5.37 12.26
C LEU A 75 -5.50 -5.73 11.53
N ALA A 76 -6.36 -4.73 11.36
CA ALA A 76 -7.60 -4.86 10.61
C ALA A 76 -7.47 -4.10 9.29
N GLY A 77 -7.23 -4.82 8.19
CA GLY A 77 -7.07 -4.22 6.86
C GLY A 77 -8.38 -3.64 6.34
N ILE A 78 -8.38 -2.34 6.03
CA ILE A 78 -9.52 -1.62 5.47
C ILE A 78 -9.42 -1.62 3.94
N ALA A 79 -8.35 -1.05 3.41
CA ALA A 79 -8.15 -0.91 1.98
C ALA A 79 -6.70 -1.16 1.59
N ASN A 80 -6.52 -1.80 0.45
CA ASN A 80 -5.23 -2.01 -0.18
C ASN A 80 -5.36 -1.78 -1.68
N ALA A 81 -4.43 -1.04 -2.25
CA ALA A 81 -4.25 -0.96 -3.70
C ALA A 81 -2.79 -1.25 -4.01
N HIS A 82 -2.55 -2.28 -4.79
CA HIS A 82 -1.20 -2.74 -5.09
C HIS A 82 -1.04 -3.01 -6.59
N MET A 83 -0.10 -2.29 -7.21
CA MET A 83 0.32 -2.54 -8.56
C MET A 83 1.38 -3.65 -8.53
N THR A 84 0.99 -4.85 -8.98
CA THR A 84 1.84 -6.05 -8.89
C THR A 84 2.82 -6.13 -10.02
N ASP A 85 2.42 -5.65 -11.20
CA ASP A 85 3.23 -5.70 -12.40
C ASP A 85 2.88 -4.49 -13.26
N SER A 86 3.89 -3.79 -13.74
CA SER A 86 3.74 -2.60 -14.55
C SER A 86 4.84 -2.58 -15.59
N GLU A 87 4.45 -2.52 -16.83
CA GLU A 87 5.32 -2.35 -17.98
C GLU A 87 4.74 -1.21 -18.82
N LEU A 88 5.54 -0.20 -19.04
CA LEU A 88 5.17 0.94 -19.89
C LEU A 88 6.40 1.35 -20.68
N ASP A 89 6.42 0.97 -21.93
CA ASP A 89 7.49 1.29 -22.87
C ASP A 89 7.01 2.33 -23.88
N VAL A 90 7.83 3.33 -24.12
CA VAL A 90 7.60 4.36 -25.12
C VAL A 90 8.78 4.36 -26.08
N VAL A 91 8.52 4.11 -27.34
CA VAL A 91 9.51 4.15 -28.42
C VAL A 91 9.10 5.21 -29.44
N THR A 92 9.97 6.16 -29.69
CA THR A 92 9.78 7.20 -30.72
C THR A 92 10.63 6.87 -31.94
N GLU A 93 9.99 6.70 -33.08
CA GLU A 93 10.66 6.44 -34.36
C GLU A 93 11.21 7.74 -34.97
N LYS A 94 12.07 7.60 -35.98
CA LYS A 94 12.72 8.75 -36.65
C LYS A 94 11.74 9.69 -37.36
N ASP A 95 10.59 9.17 -37.75
CA ASP A 95 9.51 9.93 -38.40
C ASP A 95 8.61 10.68 -37.41
N GLY A 96 8.88 10.55 -36.10
CA GLY A 96 8.08 11.14 -35.03
C GLY A 96 6.98 10.25 -34.49
N THR A 97 6.76 9.09 -35.11
CA THR A 97 5.75 8.12 -34.64
C THR A 97 6.14 7.57 -33.26
N MET A 98 5.21 7.63 -32.31
CA MET A 98 5.38 7.08 -30.97
C MET A 98 4.63 5.74 -30.84
N LYS A 99 5.33 4.70 -30.43
CA LYS A 99 4.77 3.41 -30.08
C LYS A 99 4.79 3.25 -28.56
N ILE A 100 3.64 3.01 -28.00
CA ILE A 100 3.45 2.85 -26.55
C ILE A 100 2.92 1.45 -26.30
N HIS A 101 3.61 0.70 -25.46
CA HIS A 101 3.13 -0.56 -24.92
C HIS A 101 2.91 -0.40 -23.42
N SER A 102 1.69 -0.65 -22.98
CA SER A 102 1.29 -0.54 -21.57
C SER A 102 0.70 -1.86 -21.09
N ARG A 103 1.35 -2.48 -20.12
CA ARG A 103 0.83 -3.64 -19.40
C ARG A 103 0.76 -3.30 -17.93
N GLN A 104 -0.44 -3.36 -17.37
CA GLN A 104 -0.72 -2.98 -15.99
C GLN A 104 -1.51 -4.07 -15.29
N ASN A 105 -1.11 -4.40 -14.08
CA ASN A 105 -1.86 -5.31 -13.21
C ASN A 105 -2.00 -4.68 -11.83
N ILE A 106 -3.22 -4.28 -11.52
CA ILE A 106 -3.56 -3.59 -10.27
C ILE A 106 -4.54 -4.45 -9.51
N ARG A 107 -4.22 -4.73 -8.25
CA ARG A 107 -5.13 -5.38 -7.31
C ARG A 107 -5.61 -4.36 -6.30
N ILE A 108 -6.92 -4.26 -6.14
CA ILE A 108 -7.56 -3.41 -5.15
C ILE A 108 -8.39 -4.31 -4.24
N THR A 109 -8.26 -4.10 -2.94
CA THR A 109 -9.15 -4.66 -1.92
C THR A 109 -9.59 -3.48 -1.07
N ALA A 110 -10.87 -3.12 -1.18
CA ALA A 110 -11.42 -1.98 -0.45
C ALA A 110 -12.93 -2.21 -0.24
N PRO A 111 -13.51 -1.73 0.87
CA PRO A 111 -14.94 -1.84 1.12
C PRO A 111 -15.71 -0.83 0.25
N VAL A 112 -15.58 -0.93 -1.05
CA VAL A 112 -16.29 -0.12 -2.05
C VAL A 112 -16.86 -1.04 -3.11
N ASN A 113 -18.08 -0.80 -3.51
CA ASN A 113 -18.67 -1.46 -4.67
C ASN A 113 -18.31 -0.65 -5.91
N ILE A 114 -17.43 -1.19 -6.74
CA ILE A 114 -17.09 -0.63 -8.03
C ILE A 114 -17.95 -1.35 -9.07
N ARG A 115 -18.97 -0.68 -9.58
CA ARG A 115 -19.91 -1.24 -10.57
C ARG A 115 -20.07 -0.28 -11.73
N ASN A 116 -20.24 -0.84 -12.92
CA ASN A 116 -20.76 -0.08 -14.05
C ASN A 116 -22.27 0.05 -13.86
N GLU A 117 -22.81 1.26 -13.89
CA GLU A 117 -24.24 1.54 -13.65
C GLU A 117 -25.16 0.81 -14.63
N GLN A 118 -24.72 0.62 -15.87
CA GLN A 118 -25.54 0.03 -16.92
C GLN A 118 -25.56 -1.50 -16.86
N THR A 119 -24.45 -2.15 -16.49
CA THR A 119 -24.33 -3.60 -16.51
C THR A 119 -24.37 -4.25 -15.14
N GLY A 120 -24.18 -3.46 -14.07
CA GLY A 120 -24.05 -3.95 -12.70
C GLY A 120 -22.79 -4.81 -12.46
N LEU A 121 -21.94 -4.98 -13.49
CA LEU A 121 -20.69 -5.73 -13.43
C LEU A 121 -19.53 -4.77 -13.16
N PRO A 122 -18.48 -5.21 -12.44
CA PRO A 122 -17.34 -4.35 -12.14
C PRO A 122 -16.58 -3.89 -13.40
N PHE A 123 -16.59 -4.66 -14.48
CA PHE A 123 -15.98 -4.30 -15.77
C PHE A 123 -16.55 -5.14 -16.92
N GLU A 124 -16.68 -4.55 -18.08
CA GLU A 124 -16.89 -5.29 -19.32
C GLU A 124 -15.52 -5.67 -19.93
N PRO A 125 -15.28 -6.97 -20.19
CA PRO A 125 -14.08 -7.38 -20.91
C PRO A 125 -14.01 -6.70 -22.28
N ASN A 126 -12.86 -6.14 -22.65
CA ASN A 126 -12.57 -5.54 -23.93
C ASN A 126 -13.25 -4.18 -24.26
N LYS A 127 -13.83 -3.50 -23.29
CA LYS A 127 -14.22 -2.09 -23.45
C LYS A 127 -13.26 -1.18 -22.70
N PRO A 128 -12.95 0.02 -23.23
CA PRO A 128 -12.28 1.06 -22.45
C PRO A 128 -13.08 1.33 -21.18
N ILE A 129 -12.36 1.60 -20.10
CA ILE A 129 -13.00 2.05 -18.86
C ILE A 129 -13.58 3.43 -19.13
N ASP A 130 -14.90 3.55 -19.14
CA ASP A 130 -15.57 4.83 -19.11
C ASP A 130 -15.73 5.24 -17.65
N TRP A 131 -14.95 6.23 -17.25
CA TRP A 131 -14.90 6.67 -15.85
C TRP A 131 -16.17 7.42 -15.44
N ASP A 132 -16.95 7.91 -16.41
CA ASP A 132 -18.23 8.57 -16.15
C ASP A 132 -19.35 7.57 -15.82
N ASP A 133 -19.17 6.30 -16.20
CA ASP A 133 -20.09 5.19 -15.89
C ASP A 133 -19.75 4.47 -14.55
N PHE A 134 -18.77 4.96 -13.78
CA PHE A 134 -18.41 4.35 -12.50
C PHE A 134 -19.18 4.94 -11.33
N ASP A 135 -20.01 4.13 -10.72
CA ASP A 135 -20.56 4.41 -9.41
C ASP A 135 -19.67 3.83 -8.31
N PHE A 136 -19.11 4.71 -7.49
CA PHE A 136 -18.44 4.36 -6.24
C PHE A 136 -19.49 4.43 -5.12
N ASN A 137 -20.37 3.44 -5.06
CA ASN A 137 -21.39 3.43 -4.03
C ASN A 137 -20.79 2.99 -2.70
N THR A 138 -20.85 3.88 -1.72
CA THR A 138 -20.47 3.64 -0.33
C THR A 138 -21.67 3.60 0.61
N ASP A 139 -22.89 3.72 0.11
CA ASP A 139 -24.11 3.84 0.92
C ASP A 139 -24.41 2.56 1.71
N ASP A 140 -23.97 1.42 1.21
CA ASP A 140 -24.12 0.11 1.86
C ASP A 140 -22.98 -0.21 2.84
N ILE A 141 -22.00 0.71 3.00
CA ILE A 141 -20.82 0.46 3.85
C ILE A 141 -21.07 1.02 5.24
N GLY A 142 -21.36 0.13 6.17
CA GLY A 142 -21.49 0.46 7.58
C GLY A 142 -20.16 0.43 8.34
N VAL A 143 -20.14 1.02 9.52
CA VAL A 143 -19.00 0.92 10.46
C VAL A 143 -18.62 -0.54 10.73
N ALA A 144 -19.57 -1.46 10.67
CA ALA A 144 -19.34 -2.89 10.83
C ALA A 144 -18.43 -3.47 9.74
N ASP A 145 -18.46 -2.94 8.50
CA ASP A 145 -17.64 -3.41 7.40
C ASP A 145 -16.18 -3.01 7.56
N PHE A 146 -15.93 -1.86 8.19
CA PHE A 146 -14.58 -1.45 8.60
C PHE A 146 -14.04 -2.27 9.77
N LEU A 147 -14.93 -2.77 10.62
CA LEU A 147 -14.57 -3.62 11.75
C LEU A 147 -14.63 -5.12 11.41
N ASN A 148 -15.33 -5.48 10.35
CA ASN A 148 -15.45 -6.86 9.90
C ASN A 148 -14.21 -7.27 9.13
N THR A 149 -13.28 -7.76 9.88
CA THR A 149 -11.91 -8.02 9.48
C THR A 149 -11.78 -9.29 8.64
N LYS A 150 -12.32 -9.29 7.44
CA LYS A 150 -11.97 -10.30 6.45
C LYS A 150 -10.53 -10.16 5.93
N ASN A 151 -9.82 -9.11 6.39
CA ASN A 151 -8.40 -8.85 6.14
C ASN A 151 -7.61 -8.75 7.45
N PRO A 152 -7.51 -9.84 8.23
CA PRO A 152 -6.80 -9.82 9.50
C PRO A 152 -5.29 -9.80 9.31
N GLY A 153 -4.61 -9.23 10.27
CA GLY A 153 -3.16 -9.20 10.33
C GLY A 153 -2.66 -9.19 11.77
N PHE A 154 -1.37 -9.47 11.91
CA PHE A 154 -0.68 -9.44 13.19
C PHE A 154 0.70 -8.86 13.02
N ALA A 155 1.16 -8.12 14.03
CA ALA A 155 2.52 -7.62 14.10
C ALA A 155 3.03 -7.61 15.53
N ILE A 156 4.36 -7.52 15.65
CA ILE A 156 5.04 -7.36 16.93
C ILE A 156 6.02 -6.20 16.86
N ASP A 157 6.15 -5.50 17.98
CA ASP A 157 7.27 -4.60 18.24
C ASP A 157 8.08 -5.13 19.39
N LEU A 158 9.39 -4.95 19.32
CA LEU A 158 10.33 -5.24 20.40
C LEU A 158 11.26 -4.04 20.56
N GLY A 159 11.60 -3.71 21.79
CA GLY A 159 12.51 -2.60 22.04
C GLY A 159 13.20 -2.69 23.38
N GLY A 160 14.28 -1.95 23.50
CA GLY A 160 15.03 -1.84 24.75
C GLY A 160 15.80 -0.53 24.83
N GLU A 161 15.98 -0.10 26.05
CA GLU A 161 16.76 1.06 26.44
C GLU A 161 17.82 0.64 27.47
N TYR A 162 19.06 1.06 27.24
CA TYR A 162 20.17 0.80 28.14
C TYR A 162 20.88 2.08 28.52
N GLN A 163 20.92 2.36 29.82
CA GLN A 163 21.67 3.46 30.40
C GLN A 163 23.14 3.07 30.52
N PHE A 164 23.95 3.49 29.55
CA PHE A 164 25.38 3.17 29.54
C PHE A 164 26.13 3.87 30.69
N ASN A 165 25.88 5.18 30.84
CA ASN A 165 26.36 5.99 31.98
C ASN A 165 25.40 7.16 32.21
N ASP A 166 25.73 8.07 33.13
CA ASP A 166 24.85 9.19 33.51
C ASP A 166 24.57 10.19 32.36
N LYS A 167 25.35 10.12 31.27
CA LYS A 167 25.26 11.03 30.13
C LYS A 167 24.80 10.33 28.84
N ILE A 168 24.92 9.01 28.76
CA ILE A 168 24.68 8.26 27.52
C ILE A 168 23.63 7.20 27.77
N LYS A 169 22.60 7.24 26.95
CA LYS A 169 21.52 6.28 26.88
C LYS A 169 21.45 5.72 25.45
N LEU A 170 21.41 4.41 25.33
CA LEU A 170 21.29 3.68 24.08
C LEU A 170 19.91 3.06 24.00
N PHE A 171 19.30 3.10 22.83
CA PHE A 171 18.04 2.41 22.56
C PHE A 171 18.08 1.73 21.21
N ALA A 172 17.36 0.62 21.11
CA ALA A 172 17.13 -0.10 19.87
C ALA A 172 15.71 -0.62 19.84
N SER A 173 15.09 -0.59 18.66
CA SER A 173 13.77 -1.15 18.46
C SER A 173 13.64 -1.81 17.09
N LEU A 174 12.81 -2.85 17.05
CA LEU A 174 12.29 -3.47 15.84
C LEU A 174 10.78 -3.27 15.90
N THR A 175 10.22 -2.59 14.90
CA THR A 175 8.79 -2.22 14.88
C THR A 175 8.11 -2.79 13.65
N ASP A 176 6.80 -3.03 13.78
CA ASP A 176 5.93 -3.45 12.68
C ASP A 176 6.36 -4.74 11.96
N LEU A 177 6.99 -5.67 12.71
CA LEU A 177 7.29 -6.98 12.16
C LEU A 177 6.01 -7.82 12.08
N GLY A 178 5.38 -7.84 10.91
CA GLY A 178 4.09 -8.47 10.75
C GLY A 178 3.60 -8.52 9.32
N PHE A 179 2.31 -8.84 9.16
CA PHE A 179 1.64 -8.94 7.88
C PHE A 179 0.14 -8.70 8.03
N ILE A 180 -0.51 -8.34 6.92
CA ILE A 180 -1.96 -8.32 6.75
C ILE A 180 -2.32 -9.30 5.64
N HIS A 181 -3.28 -10.19 5.92
CA HIS A 181 -3.82 -11.10 4.92
C HIS A 181 -4.99 -10.44 4.19
N TRP A 182 -4.76 -9.97 2.96
CA TRP A 182 -5.78 -9.36 2.11
C TRP A 182 -6.63 -10.43 1.42
N GLY A 183 -7.52 -11.06 2.17
CA GLY A 183 -8.29 -12.25 1.78
C GLY A 183 -9.74 -11.99 1.41
N ASN A 184 -10.26 -10.79 1.62
CA ASN A 184 -11.66 -10.49 1.37
C ASN A 184 -12.00 -10.56 -0.12
N LYS A 185 -12.76 -11.60 -0.50
CA LYS A 185 -13.14 -11.85 -1.89
C LYS A 185 -14.30 -10.97 -2.36
N ASP A 186 -15.12 -10.47 -1.45
CA ASP A 186 -16.32 -9.70 -1.76
C ASP A 186 -15.97 -8.29 -2.29
N PHE A 187 -14.81 -7.77 -1.86
CA PHE A 187 -14.33 -6.43 -2.20
C PHE A 187 -12.94 -6.46 -2.85
N ARG A 188 -12.65 -7.49 -3.62
CA ARG A 188 -11.36 -7.66 -4.28
C ARG A 188 -11.50 -7.57 -5.78
N TYR A 189 -10.83 -6.57 -6.35
CA TYR A 189 -10.83 -6.28 -7.77
C TYR A 189 -9.43 -6.48 -8.33
N ASN A 190 -9.33 -7.14 -9.49
CA ASN A 190 -8.10 -7.27 -10.24
C ASN A 190 -8.29 -6.61 -11.60
N PHE A 191 -7.50 -5.60 -11.87
CA PHE A 191 -7.49 -4.88 -13.14
C PHE A 191 -6.27 -5.33 -13.91
N TYR A 192 -6.48 -5.86 -15.09
CA TYR A 192 -5.42 -6.19 -16.01
C TYR A 192 -5.66 -5.47 -17.34
N GLN A 193 -4.63 -4.77 -17.80
CA GLN A 193 -4.61 -4.12 -19.10
C GLN A 193 -3.33 -4.52 -19.82
N ASP A 194 -3.44 -4.89 -21.09
CA ASP A 194 -2.32 -5.00 -22.04
C ASP A 194 -2.76 -4.27 -23.31
N ALA A 195 -2.17 -3.14 -23.59
CA ALA A 195 -2.57 -2.27 -24.69
C ALA A 195 -1.36 -1.72 -25.43
N ARG A 196 -1.50 -1.59 -26.75
CA ARG A 196 -0.51 -0.99 -27.63
C ARG A 196 -1.14 0.14 -28.41
N PHE A 197 -0.48 1.28 -28.38
CA PHE A 197 -0.93 2.49 -29.06
C PHE A 197 0.14 2.97 -30.01
N THR A 198 -0.28 3.52 -31.14
CA THR A 198 0.60 4.22 -32.07
C THR A 198 0.04 5.62 -32.27
N LEU A 199 0.86 6.62 -32.05
CA LEU A 199 0.55 8.04 -32.23
C LEU A 199 1.45 8.55 -33.36
N SER A 200 0.88 9.10 -34.40
CA SER A 200 1.57 9.70 -35.56
C SER A 200 1.24 11.17 -35.72
#